data_320077a5e925578bb7ab7bb8dbf35684
#
_entry.id   320077a5e925578bb7ab7bb8dbf35684
#
_cell.length_a   1.000
_cell.length_b   1.000
_cell.length_c   1.000
_cell.angle_alpha   90.00
_cell.angle_beta   90.00
_cell.angle_gamma   90.00
#
_symmetry.space_group_name_H-M   'P 1'
#
loop_
_entity.id
_entity.type
_entity.pdbx_description
1 polymer ?
#
loop_
_entity_poly.entity_id
_entity_poly.type
_entity_poly.pdbx_seq_one_letter_code
_entity_poly.pdbx_strand_id
1 'polypeptide(L)'
;NILAGADLIRRKEHVDAFAVTCPLLLNSEGKKMGKTAKGALWLSADRTTPYEFYQYFRNVEDVKVEECLRLLTFMDLEEIKELTAHNDERMNVAKERLAYEVTKLVHGEAEAEKAREQARAAFSGNADAMPSVGVKAGPDTTIVDVLVLAGAAKSKGEARRLIEGGGVKVGDDKVTDIATTVSAFTSEREFVLHKGKKYHVKIVLE
;
A
#
# COMPACT_ATOMS: atom_id res chain seq x y z
N ASN A 1 -6.71 -16.34 26.96
CA ASN A 1 -8.13 -16.05 26.63
C ASN A 1 -8.78 -17.15 25.81
N ILE A 2 -8.09 -17.76 24.83
CA ILE A 2 -8.64 -18.86 24.00
C ILE A 2 -9.00 -20.08 24.87
N LEU A 3 -8.11 -20.51 25.77
CA LEU A 3 -8.39 -21.62 26.67
C LEU A 3 -9.55 -21.31 27.63
N ALA A 4 -9.62 -20.09 28.17
CA ALA A 4 -10.74 -19.67 29.01
C ALA A 4 -12.06 -19.64 28.20
N GLY A 5 -12.04 -19.28 26.93
CA GLY A 5 -13.18 -19.37 26.03
C GLY A 5 -13.63 -20.81 25.79
N ALA A 6 -12.70 -21.72 25.54
CA ALA A 6 -13.00 -23.15 25.37
C ALA A 6 -13.61 -23.76 26.64
N ASP A 7 -13.08 -23.41 27.83
CA ASP A 7 -13.66 -23.84 29.12
C ASP A 7 -15.05 -23.27 29.35
N LEU A 8 -15.30 -22.02 28.98
CA LEU A 8 -16.60 -21.39 29.10
C LEU A 8 -17.65 -22.10 28.23
N ILE A 9 -17.30 -22.39 26.97
CA ILE A 9 -18.16 -23.12 26.02
C ILE A 9 -18.51 -24.50 26.63
N ARG A 10 -17.51 -25.26 27.06
CA ARG A 10 -17.72 -26.58 27.63
C ARG A 10 -18.66 -26.53 28.85
N ARG A 11 -18.51 -25.52 29.74
CA ARG A 11 -19.33 -25.39 30.94
C ARG A 11 -20.75 -24.89 30.65
N LYS A 12 -20.93 -24.04 29.66
CA LYS A 12 -22.24 -23.44 29.36
C LYS A 12 -23.05 -24.26 28.36
N GLU A 13 -22.41 -24.71 27.30
CA GLU A 13 -23.07 -25.39 26.20
C GLU A 13 -22.94 -26.92 26.28
N HIS A 14 -22.11 -27.43 27.19
CA HIS A 14 -21.82 -28.86 27.39
C HIS A 14 -21.30 -29.54 26.10
N VAL A 15 -20.58 -28.80 25.27
CA VAL A 15 -19.95 -29.30 24.04
C VAL A 15 -18.43 -29.09 24.10
N ASP A 16 -17.69 -29.95 23.41
CA ASP A 16 -16.25 -29.77 23.27
C ASP A 16 -15.93 -28.65 22.28
N ALA A 17 -14.94 -27.82 22.64
CA ALA A 17 -14.41 -26.77 21.78
C ALA A 17 -12.91 -26.97 21.61
N PHE A 18 -12.45 -26.76 20.38
CA PHE A 18 -11.04 -26.91 20.00
C PHE A 18 -10.44 -25.53 19.70
N ALA A 19 -9.18 -25.33 20.12
CA ALA A 19 -8.47 -24.08 19.90
C ALA A 19 -7.42 -24.25 18.79
N VAL A 20 -7.46 -23.35 17.81
CA VAL A 20 -6.44 -23.22 16.76
C VAL A 20 -5.80 -21.85 16.88
N THR A 21 -4.47 -21.80 16.86
CA THR A 21 -3.72 -20.54 16.92
C THR A 21 -2.74 -20.48 15.77
N CYS A 22 -2.52 -19.28 15.23
CA CYS A 22 -1.46 -19.00 14.27
C CYS A 22 -0.31 -18.28 14.95
N PRO A 23 0.94 -18.46 14.48
CA PRO A 23 2.07 -17.68 14.94
C PRO A 23 1.85 -16.19 14.65
N LEU A 24 2.49 -15.34 15.45
CA LEU A 24 2.40 -13.90 15.27
C LEU A 24 3.21 -13.48 14.05
N LEU A 25 2.58 -12.82 13.09
CA LEU A 25 3.26 -12.31 11.91
C LEU A 25 4.09 -11.06 12.29
N LEU A 26 5.41 -11.19 12.17
CA LEU A 26 6.39 -10.17 12.52
C LEU A 26 7.15 -9.70 11.27
N ASN A 27 7.57 -8.44 11.26
CA ASN A 27 8.55 -7.94 10.29
C ASN A 27 9.96 -8.46 10.62
N SER A 28 10.96 -8.12 9.81
CA SER A 28 12.36 -8.55 10.03
C SER A 28 12.97 -8.04 11.35
N GLU A 29 12.45 -6.93 11.91
CA GLU A 29 12.87 -6.37 13.20
C GLU A 29 12.17 -7.03 14.42
N GLY A 30 11.33 -8.03 14.21
CA GLY A 30 10.56 -8.67 15.27
C GLY A 30 9.34 -7.86 15.77
N LYS A 31 8.93 -6.81 15.06
CA LYS A 31 7.74 -6.02 15.37
C LYS A 31 6.52 -6.57 14.65
N LYS A 32 5.33 -6.47 15.27
CA LYS A 32 4.06 -6.90 14.65
C LYS A 32 3.84 -6.23 13.30
N MET A 33 3.58 -7.02 12.27
CA MET A 33 3.12 -6.52 10.97
C MET A 33 1.72 -5.88 11.09
N GLY A 34 1.37 -5.02 10.14
CA GLY A 34 0.09 -4.30 10.13
C GLY A 34 0.04 -3.06 11.03
N LYS A 35 1.08 -2.81 11.87
CA LYS A 35 1.28 -1.54 12.58
C LYS A 35 2.41 -0.78 11.93
N THR A 36 2.09 0.23 11.13
CA THR A 36 3.07 1.08 10.48
C THR A 36 3.24 2.41 11.24
N ALA A 37 4.29 3.17 10.93
CA ALA A 37 4.45 4.53 11.44
C ALA A 37 3.27 5.46 11.04
N LYS A 38 2.52 5.09 9.99
CA LYS A 38 1.32 5.79 9.50
C LYS A 38 0.02 5.32 10.17
N GLY A 39 0.06 4.32 11.04
CA GLY A 39 -1.10 3.70 11.69
C GLY A 39 -1.27 2.22 11.34
N ALA A 40 -2.46 1.66 11.58
CA ALA A 40 -2.78 0.28 11.24
C ALA A 40 -3.09 0.13 9.75
N LEU A 41 -2.75 -1.04 9.18
CA LEU A 41 -3.30 -1.48 7.91
C LEU A 41 -4.73 -1.98 8.16
N TRP A 42 -5.71 -1.29 7.62
CA TRP A 42 -7.11 -1.63 7.83
C TRP A 42 -7.62 -2.53 6.70
N LEU A 43 -8.49 -3.48 7.03
CA LEU A 43 -9.17 -4.33 6.04
C LEU A 43 -10.32 -3.58 5.36
N SER A 44 -10.90 -2.58 6.02
CA SER A 44 -12.00 -1.77 5.50
C SER A 44 -11.49 -0.79 4.43
N ALA A 45 -12.13 -0.78 3.26
CA ALA A 45 -11.71 -0.01 2.08
C ALA A 45 -11.84 1.51 2.27
N ASP A 46 -12.69 1.96 3.19
CA ASP A 46 -12.86 3.38 3.58
C ASP A 46 -11.69 3.93 4.42
N ARG A 47 -10.87 3.04 4.99
CA ARG A 47 -9.70 3.41 5.81
C ARG A 47 -8.37 3.12 5.15
N THR A 48 -8.28 2.05 4.36
CA THR A 48 -7.15 1.67 3.53
C THR A 48 -7.71 1.20 2.20
N THR A 49 -7.49 1.97 1.15
CA THR A 49 -7.98 1.62 -0.18
C THR A 49 -7.41 0.28 -0.65
N PRO A 50 -8.09 -0.48 -1.54
CA PRO A 50 -7.57 -1.73 -2.09
C PRO A 50 -6.19 -1.57 -2.74
N TYR A 51 -5.92 -0.42 -3.37
CA TYR A 51 -4.62 -0.10 -3.93
C TYR A 51 -3.53 0.08 -2.86
N GLU A 52 -3.79 0.83 -1.79
CA GLU A 52 -2.85 0.99 -0.68
C GLU A 52 -2.61 -0.33 0.04
N PHE A 53 -3.65 -1.15 0.19
CA PHE A 53 -3.56 -2.48 0.75
C PHE A 53 -2.68 -3.39 -0.10
N TYR A 54 -2.89 -3.40 -1.41
CA TYR A 54 -2.05 -4.10 -2.38
C TYR A 54 -0.59 -3.64 -2.29
N GLN A 55 -0.35 -2.33 -2.30
CA GLN A 55 0.99 -1.75 -2.22
C GLN A 55 1.71 -2.09 -0.92
N TYR A 56 1.00 -2.22 0.20
CA TYR A 56 1.58 -2.66 1.45
C TYR A 56 2.23 -4.04 1.29
N PHE A 57 1.51 -5.02 0.76
CA PHE A 57 2.02 -6.38 0.55
C PHE A 57 3.04 -6.47 -0.58
N ARG A 58 2.91 -5.65 -1.60
CA ARG A 58 3.90 -5.53 -2.70
C ARG A 58 5.26 -5.01 -2.20
N ASN A 59 5.28 -4.33 -1.06
CA ASN A 59 6.47 -3.75 -0.43
C ASN A 59 6.95 -4.50 0.83
N VAL A 60 6.44 -5.69 1.09
CA VAL A 60 6.92 -6.55 2.18
C VAL A 60 8.40 -6.91 1.93
N GLU A 61 9.16 -7.03 2.99
CA GLU A 61 10.58 -7.43 2.95
C GLU A 61 10.73 -8.85 2.35
N ASP A 62 11.74 -9.05 1.51
CA ASP A 62 11.93 -10.30 0.76
C ASP A 62 11.96 -11.53 1.68
N VAL A 63 12.64 -11.42 2.82
CA VAL A 63 12.73 -12.47 3.83
C VAL A 63 11.40 -12.86 4.49
N LYS A 64 10.36 -12.05 4.30
CA LYS A 64 9.02 -12.28 4.87
C LYS A 64 7.98 -12.73 3.86
N VAL A 65 8.31 -12.73 2.58
CA VAL A 65 7.35 -13.05 1.50
C VAL A 65 6.83 -14.47 1.63
N GLU A 66 7.70 -15.47 1.82
CA GLU A 66 7.30 -16.87 1.98
C GLU A 66 6.38 -17.07 3.18
N GLU A 67 6.76 -16.52 4.35
CA GLU A 67 5.95 -16.60 5.57
C GLU A 67 4.57 -15.97 5.36
N CYS A 68 4.51 -14.79 4.70
CA CYS A 68 3.25 -14.13 4.37
C CYS A 68 2.38 -14.96 3.42
N LEU A 69 2.97 -15.53 2.35
CA LEU A 69 2.24 -16.41 1.43
C LEU A 69 1.64 -17.60 2.15
N ARG A 70 2.40 -18.28 3.01
CA ARG A 70 1.96 -19.46 3.79
C ARG A 70 0.85 -19.14 4.79
N LEU A 71 0.90 -17.97 5.44
CA LEU A 71 -0.02 -17.61 6.52
C LEU A 71 -1.28 -16.89 6.03
N LEU A 72 -1.19 -16.17 4.92
CA LEU A 72 -2.23 -15.23 4.48
C LEU A 72 -2.94 -15.66 3.19
N THR A 73 -2.50 -16.74 2.55
CA THR A 73 -3.12 -17.22 1.30
C THR A 73 -3.48 -18.69 1.38
N PHE A 74 -4.26 -19.16 0.41
CA PHE A 74 -4.62 -20.56 0.22
C PHE A 74 -3.85 -21.20 -0.95
N MET A 75 -2.69 -20.63 -1.30
CA MET A 75 -1.84 -21.15 -2.36
C MET A 75 -1.22 -22.48 -1.96
N ASP A 76 -0.92 -23.31 -2.97
CA ASP A 76 -0.22 -24.57 -2.77
C ASP A 76 1.20 -24.35 -2.22
N LEU A 77 1.64 -25.18 -1.27
CA LEU A 77 2.93 -25.04 -0.61
C LEU A 77 4.11 -25.24 -1.56
N GLU A 78 3.98 -26.09 -2.57
CA GLU A 78 5.04 -26.30 -3.57
C GLU A 78 5.15 -25.07 -4.50
N GLU A 79 4.01 -24.49 -4.92
CA GLU A 79 4.00 -23.23 -5.68
C GLU A 79 4.68 -22.10 -4.88
N ILE A 80 4.40 -21.99 -3.58
CA ILE A 80 5.04 -20.99 -2.71
C ILE A 80 6.56 -21.19 -2.67
N LYS A 81 7.03 -22.44 -2.50
CA LYS A 81 8.47 -22.75 -2.48
C LYS A 81 9.15 -22.38 -3.80
N GLU A 82 8.53 -22.70 -4.93
CA GLU A 82 9.06 -22.38 -6.25
C GLU A 82 9.17 -20.86 -6.44
N LEU A 83 8.14 -20.10 -6.09
CA LEU A 83 8.10 -18.65 -6.20
C LEU A 83 9.15 -17.95 -5.30
N THR A 84 9.47 -18.54 -4.16
CA THR A 84 10.38 -17.95 -3.16
C THR A 84 11.77 -18.62 -3.12
N ALA A 85 12.05 -19.54 -4.04
CA ALA A 85 13.34 -20.26 -4.10
C ALA A 85 14.56 -19.35 -4.36
N HIS A 86 14.35 -18.13 -4.85
CA HIS A 86 15.39 -17.22 -5.25
C HIS A 86 15.28 -15.88 -4.52
N ASN A 87 16.40 -15.39 -4.01
CA ASN A 87 16.47 -14.10 -3.32
C ASN A 87 17.10 -13.02 -4.25
N ASP A 88 16.47 -12.84 -5.41
CA ASP A 88 16.88 -11.89 -6.45
C ASP A 88 15.65 -11.17 -7.04
N GLU A 89 15.77 -10.57 -8.22
CA GLU A 89 14.68 -9.83 -8.89
C GLU A 89 13.40 -10.68 -9.08
N ARG A 90 13.52 -12.01 -9.12
CA ARG A 90 12.38 -12.96 -9.20
C ARG A 90 11.48 -12.89 -7.98
N MET A 91 12.00 -12.46 -6.83
CA MET A 91 11.19 -12.20 -5.63
C MET A 91 10.10 -11.16 -5.88
N ASN A 92 10.27 -10.27 -6.86
CA ASN A 92 9.22 -9.32 -7.25
C ASN A 92 7.95 -10.01 -7.78
N VAL A 93 8.09 -11.17 -8.42
CA VAL A 93 6.95 -11.98 -8.88
C VAL A 93 6.21 -12.56 -7.68
N ALA A 94 6.94 -13.10 -6.70
CA ALA A 94 6.36 -13.61 -5.46
C ALA A 94 5.63 -12.52 -4.66
N LYS A 95 6.20 -11.32 -4.59
CA LYS A 95 5.57 -10.15 -3.96
C LYS A 95 4.30 -9.69 -4.69
N GLU A 96 4.32 -9.70 -6.01
CA GLU A 96 3.15 -9.38 -6.81
C GLU A 96 2.04 -10.41 -6.57
N ARG A 97 2.40 -11.69 -6.54
CA ARG A 97 1.46 -12.77 -6.25
C ARG A 97 0.88 -12.65 -4.83
N LEU A 98 1.71 -12.40 -3.82
CA LEU A 98 1.27 -12.16 -2.45
C LEU A 98 0.28 -11.01 -2.37
N ALA A 99 0.63 -9.86 -2.93
CA ALA A 99 -0.23 -8.67 -2.92
C ALA A 99 -1.57 -8.94 -3.61
N TYR A 100 -1.56 -9.63 -4.73
CA TYR A 100 -2.76 -9.99 -5.46
C TYR A 100 -3.66 -10.92 -4.65
N GLU A 101 -3.13 -12.05 -4.14
CA GLU A 101 -3.92 -13.05 -3.43
C GLU A 101 -4.54 -12.49 -2.14
N VAL A 102 -3.77 -11.73 -1.37
CA VAL A 102 -4.28 -11.14 -0.12
C VAL A 102 -5.32 -10.04 -0.42
N THR A 103 -5.11 -9.23 -1.46
CA THR A 103 -6.10 -8.23 -1.87
C THR A 103 -7.37 -8.88 -2.41
N LYS A 104 -7.24 -9.94 -3.21
CA LYS A 104 -8.38 -10.73 -3.71
C LYS A 104 -9.19 -11.34 -2.56
N LEU A 105 -8.52 -11.86 -1.54
CA LEU A 105 -9.18 -12.44 -0.37
C LEU A 105 -10.01 -11.42 0.42
N VAL A 106 -9.51 -10.19 0.55
CA VAL A 106 -10.13 -9.15 1.39
C VAL A 106 -11.12 -8.27 0.62
N HIS A 107 -10.79 -7.89 -0.61
CA HIS A 107 -11.53 -6.90 -1.39
C HIS A 107 -12.21 -7.46 -2.65
N GLY A 108 -11.98 -8.75 -2.95
CA GLY A 108 -12.50 -9.39 -4.15
C GLY A 108 -11.55 -9.28 -5.35
N GLU A 109 -11.84 -10.12 -6.35
CA GLU A 109 -10.97 -10.29 -7.53
C GLU A 109 -10.89 -9.02 -8.38
N ALA A 110 -12.02 -8.34 -8.59
CA ALA A 110 -12.07 -7.12 -9.42
C ALA A 110 -11.18 -6.00 -8.85
N GLU A 111 -11.22 -5.78 -7.52
CA GLU A 111 -10.38 -4.77 -6.88
C GLU A 111 -8.90 -5.19 -6.83
N ALA A 112 -8.60 -6.48 -6.69
CA ALA A 112 -7.23 -6.99 -6.76
C ALA A 112 -6.63 -6.79 -8.15
N GLU A 113 -7.39 -7.08 -9.21
CA GLU A 113 -6.97 -6.89 -10.60
C GLU A 113 -6.71 -5.40 -10.89
N LYS A 114 -7.66 -4.54 -10.54
CA LYS A 114 -7.53 -3.09 -10.67
C LYS A 114 -6.30 -2.55 -9.92
N ALA A 115 -6.08 -3.00 -8.68
CA ALA A 115 -4.91 -2.60 -7.91
C ALA A 115 -3.60 -3.06 -8.56
N ARG A 116 -3.57 -4.26 -9.14
CA ARG A 116 -2.42 -4.81 -9.88
C ARG A 116 -2.12 -3.98 -11.13
N GLU A 117 -3.14 -3.67 -11.92
CA GLU A 117 -2.99 -2.83 -13.12
C GLU A 117 -2.48 -1.45 -12.77
N GLN A 118 -3.05 -0.80 -11.74
CA GLN A 118 -2.59 0.49 -11.24
C GLN A 118 -1.13 0.45 -10.76
N ALA A 119 -0.74 -0.62 -10.07
CA ALA A 119 0.64 -0.79 -9.60
C ALA A 119 1.63 -0.97 -10.77
N ARG A 120 1.25 -1.73 -11.79
CA ARG A 120 2.05 -1.91 -13.02
C ARG A 120 2.15 -0.60 -13.81
N ALA A 121 1.05 0.14 -13.94
CA ALA A 121 1.01 1.43 -14.61
C ALA A 121 1.92 2.46 -13.91
N ALA A 122 1.88 2.50 -12.58
CA ALA A 122 2.77 3.35 -11.79
C ALA A 122 4.26 3.06 -12.02
N PHE A 123 4.60 1.80 -12.34
CA PHE A 123 5.98 1.37 -12.64
C PHE A 123 6.40 1.67 -14.08
N SER A 124 5.46 1.55 -15.03
CA SER A 124 5.72 1.80 -16.47
C SER A 124 5.59 3.26 -16.87
N GLY A 125 5.23 4.17 -15.94
CA GLY A 125 4.99 5.59 -16.24
C GLY A 125 3.69 5.86 -17.01
N ASN A 126 2.80 4.88 -17.13
CA ASN A 126 1.50 5.04 -17.80
C ASN A 126 0.52 5.78 -16.88
N ALA A 127 0.39 7.09 -17.07
CA ALA A 127 -0.45 7.97 -16.24
C ALA A 127 -1.95 7.64 -16.31
N ASP A 128 -2.45 7.03 -17.39
CA ASP A 128 -3.89 6.79 -17.59
C ASP A 128 -4.45 5.68 -16.70
N ALA A 129 -3.63 4.72 -16.30
CA ALA A 129 -4.02 3.62 -15.42
C ALA A 129 -3.58 3.84 -13.95
N MET A 130 -2.94 4.98 -13.62
CA MET A 130 -2.57 5.31 -12.24
C MET A 130 -3.80 5.69 -11.41
N PRO A 131 -3.76 5.49 -10.06
CA PRO A 131 -4.76 6.08 -9.18
C PRO A 131 -4.86 7.58 -9.41
N SER A 132 -6.08 8.09 -9.59
CA SER A 132 -6.32 9.51 -9.78
C SER A 132 -6.99 10.13 -8.55
N VAL A 133 -6.61 11.36 -8.23
CA VAL A 133 -7.21 12.14 -7.16
C VAL A 133 -7.61 13.50 -7.68
N GLY A 134 -8.91 13.81 -7.58
CA GLY A 134 -9.44 15.16 -7.85
C GLY A 134 -9.01 16.13 -6.75
N VAL A 135 -8.42 17.24 -7.13
CA VAL A 135 -7.93 18.27 -6.20
C VAL A 135 -8.51 19.62 -6.63
N LYS A 136 -9.27 20.25 -5.72
CA LYS A 136 -9.73 21.62 -5.92
C LYS A 136 -8.57 22.60 -5.75
N ALA A 137 -7.88 22.83 -6.84
CA ALA A 137 -6.69 23.68 -6.88
C ALA A 137 -6.60 24.46 -8.17
N GLY A 138 -6.17 25.72 -8.05
CA GLY A 138 -5.91 26.60 -9.20
C GLY A 138 -4.41 26.60 -9.59
N PRO A 139 -4.05 27.29 -10.67
CA PRO A 139 -2.68 27.37 -11.16
C PRO A 139 -1.71 27.99 -10.16
N ASP A 140 -2.18 28.87 -9.30
CA ASP A 140 -1.37 29.55 -8.25
C ASP A 140 -1.29 28.72 -6.95
N THR A 141 -1.92 27.55 -6.89
CA THR A 141 -1.85 26.64 -5.73
C THR A 141 -0.44 26.05 -5.63
N THR A 142 0.14 26.09 -4.42
CA THR A 142 1.48 25.52 -4.22
C THR A 142 1.47 23.98 -4.25
N ILE A 143 2.58 23.37 -4.65
CA ILE A 143 2.73 21.91 -4.57
C ILE A 143 2.63 21.41 -3.12
N VAL A 144 2.98 22.23 -2.13
CA VAL A 144 2.74 21.95 -0.71
C VAL A 144 1.25 21.73 -0.42
N ASP A 145 0.39 22.60 -0.97
CA ASP A 145 -1.07 22.49 -0.79
C ASP A 145 -1.63 21.29 -1.55
N VAL A 146 -1.17 21.05 -2.76
CA VAL A 146 -1.56 19.86 -3.55
C VAL A 146 -1.23 18.56 -2.82
N LEU A 147 -0.04 18.44 -2.24
CA LEU A 147 0.36 17.26 -1.44
C LEU A 147 -0.59 16.99 -0.27
N VAL A 148 -1.10 18.03 0.37
CA VAL A 148 -2.06 17.91 1.49
C VAL A 148 -3.44 17.58 0.97
N LEU A 149 -3.93 18.29 -0.06
CA LEU A 149 -5.27 18.08 -0.65
C LEU A 149 -5.40 16.68 -1.28
N ALA A 150 -4.35 16.19 -1.90
CA ALA A 150 -4.29 14.83 -2.46
C ALA A 150 -4.09 13.73 -1.40
N GLY A 151 -3.99 14.08 -0.11
CA GLY A 151 -3.71 13.10 0.95
C GLY A 151 -2.28 12.52 0.93
N ALA A 152 -1.41 13.02 0.07
CA ALA A 152 -0.03 12.60 -0.02
C ALA A 152 0.81 13.02 1.18
N ALA A 153 0.41 14.09 1.87
CA ALA A 153 0.99 14.53 3.14
C ALA A 153 -0.12 14.84 4.16
N LYS A 154 0.12 14.55 5.43
CA LYS A 154 -0.85 14.77 6.51
C LYS A 154 -0.96 16.24 6.93
N SER A 155 0.04 17.04 6.59
CA SER A 155 0.09 18.46 6.92
C SER A 155 1.04 19.23 6.01
N LYS A 156 0.88 20.56 5.94
CA LYS A 156 1.79 21.44 5.20
C LYS A 156 3.25 21.33 5.71
N GLY A 157 3.45 21.07 7.01
CA GLY A 157 4.78 20.87 7.58
C GLY A 157 5.45 19.58 7.10
N GLU A 158 4.69 18.49 6.93
CA GLU A 158 5.19 17.26 6.32
C GLU A 158 5.50 17.48 4.83
N ALA A 159 4.60 18.12 4.10
CA ALA A 159 4.77 18.41 2.69
C ALA A 159 6.04 19.24 2.41
N ARG A 160 6.31 20.28 3.20
CA ARG A 160 7.54 21.08 3.11
C ARG A 160 8.80 20.24 3.31
N ARG A 161 8.85 19.43 4.37
CA ARG A 161 9.98 18.51 4.63
C ARG A 161 10.20 17.51 3.51
N LEU A 162 9.14 17.02 2.87
CA LEU A 162 9.24 16.13 1.73
C LEU A 162 9.86 16.82 0.50
N ILE A 163 9.51 18.08 0.24
CA ILE A 163 10.06 18.87 -0.85
C ILE A 163 11.53 19.20 -0.56
N GLU A 164 11.84 19.74 0.61
CA GLU A 164 13.21 20.07 1.05
C GLU A 164 14.14 18.85 1.04
N GLY A 165 13.61 17.67 1.44
CA GLY A 165 14.31 16.38 1.35
C GLY A 165 14.43 15.82 -0.08
N GLY A 166 13.89 16.53 -1.08
CA GLY A 166 13.95 16.14 -2.48
C GLY A 166 13.13 14.89 -2.81
N GLY A 167 12.12 14.58 -1.99
CA GLY A 167 11.25 13.43 -2.12
C GLY A 167 10.02 13.66 -3.00
N VAL A 168 9.88 14.80 -3.67
CA VAL A 168 8.70 15.14 -4.47
C VAL A 168 9.11 15.45 -5.91
N LYS A 169 8.34 14.89 -6.88
CA LYS A 169 8.42 15.21 -8.30
C LYS A 169 7.03 15.45 -8.87
N VAL A 170 6.96 16.29 -9.91
CA VAL A 170 5.81 16.47 -10.79
C VAL A 170 6.23 16.03 -12.17
N GLY A 171 5.64 14.94 -12.67
CA GLY A 171 6.20 14.24 -13.82
C GLY A 171 7.64 13.80 -13.55
N ASP A 172 8.55 14.16 -14.43
CA ASP A 172 9.99 13.89 -14.28
C ASP A 172 10.73 14.97 -13.49
N ASP A 173 10.11 16.12 -13.26
CA ASP A 173 10.74 17.29 -12.67
C ASP A 173 10.70 17.25 -11.14
N LYS A 174 11.86 17.47 -10.52
CA LYS A 174 11.99 17.49 -9.06
C LYS A 174 11.54 18.84 -8.50
N VAL A 175 10.64 18.80 -7.52
CA VAL A 175 10.24 20.00 -6.78
C VAL A 175 11.27 20.27 -5.69
N THR A 176 11.91 21.45 -5.75
CA THR A 176 12.97 21.85 -4.82
C THR A 176 12.61 23.06 -3.95
N ASP A 177 11.62 23.84 -4.39
CA ASP A 177 11.17 25.03 -3.65
C ASP A 177 9.75 24.85 -3.16
N ILE A 178 9.52 25.11 -1.89
CA ILE A 178 8.21 25.04 -1.22
C ILE A 178 7.19 26.08 -1.73
N ALA A 179 7.67 27.15 -2.35
CA ALA A 179 6.82 28.18 -2.93
C ALA A 179 6.37 27.85 -4.36
N THR A 180 6.86 26.76 -4.94
CA THR A 180 6.54 26.37 -6.32
C THR A 180 5.07 26.09 -6.47
N THR A 181 4.45 26.71 -7.48
CA THR A 181 3.04 26.54 -7.84
C THR A 181 2.86 25.47 -8.91
N VAL A 182 1.62 25.03 -9.10
CA VAL A 182 1.27 24.06 -10.15
C VAL A 182 1.62 24.60 -11.52
N SER A 183 1.38 25.88 -11.79
CA SER A 183 1.68 26.55 -13.07
C SER A 183 3.15 26.56 -13.46
N ALA A 184 4.06 26.34 -12.50
CA ALA A 184 5.49 26.22 -12.80
C ALA A 184 5.87 24.90 -13.49
N PHE A 185 5.04 23.87 -13.39
CA PHE A 185 5.30 22.54 -13.96
C PHE A 185 4.37 22.20 -15.12
N THR A 186 3.14 22.64 -15.08
CA THR A 186 2.16 22.29 -16.11
C THR A 186 1.09 23.36 -16.28
N SER A 187 0.64 23.54 -17.52
CA SER A 187 -0.58 24.26 -17.86
C SER A 187 -1.79 23.33 -18.02
N GLU A 188 -1.58 22.02 -17.94
CA GLU A 188 -2.63 21.01 -18.06
C GLU A 188 -3.36 20.83 -16.75
N ARG A 189 -4.62 20.32 -16.85
CA ARG A 189 -5.43 20.02 -15.66
C ARG A 189 -5.04 18.71 -14.99
N GLU A 190 -4.15 17.94 -15.59
CA GLU A 190 -3.75 16.64 -15.10
C GLU A 190 -2.23 16.54 -15.08
N PHE A 191 -1.70 15.97 -13.99
CA PHE A 191 -0.27 15.68 -13.89
C PHE A 191 0.00 14.55 -12.91
N VAL A 192 1.16 13.91 -13.02
CA VAL A 192 1.57 12.84 -12.10
C VAL A 192 2.40 13.43 -10.97
N LEU A 193 1.99 13.15 -9.74
CA LEU A 193 2.70 13.52 -8.53
C LEU A 193 3.39 12.29 -7.93
N HIS A 194 4.68 12.38 -7.71
CA HIS A 194 5.49 11.34 -7.09
C HIS A 194 5.94 11.77 -5.69
N LYS A 195 5.79 10.89 -4.69
CA LYS A 195 6.36 11.04 -3.34
C LYS A 195 7.27 9.86 -3.02
N GLY A 196 8.58 10.09 -3.06
CA GLY A 196 9.59 9.04 -2.95
C GLY A 196 9.48 8.02 -4.08
N LYS A 197 9.95 6.80 -3.82
CA LYS A 197 9.99 5.71 -4.82
C LYS A 197 8.70 4.89 -4.90
N LYS A 198 7.75 5.09 -3.99
CA LYS A 198 6.63 4.15 -3.77
C LYS A 198 5.24 4.76 -3.90
N TYR A 199 5.11 6.06 -3.97
CA TYR A 199 3.81 6.73 -4.08
C TYR A 199 3.76 7.54 -5.37
N HIS A 200 2.84 7.14 -6.25
CA HIS A 200 2.59 7.77 -7.54
C HIS A 200 1.08 7.94 -7.69
N VAL A 201 0.64 9.13 -8.06
CA VAL A 201 -0.78 9.46 -8.21
C VAL A 201 -0.97 10.48 -9.32
N LYS A 202 -2.01 10.29 -10.12
CA LYS A 202 -2.45 11.26 -11.11
C LYS A 202 -3.32 12.31 -10.40
N ILE A 203 -2.91 13.55 -10.43
CA ILE A 203 -3.68 14.69 -9.93
C ILE A 203 -4.55 15.22 -11.05
N VAL A 204 -5.83 15.41 -10.76
CA VAL A 204 -6.81 16.06 -11.66
C VAL A 204 -7.27 17.33 -10.97
N LEU A 205 -7.01 18.48 -11.56
CA LEU A 205 -7.43 19.78 -11.04
C LEU A 205 -8.90 20.05 -11.39
N GLU A 206 -9.72 20.28 -10.36
CA GLU A 206 -11.16 20.58 -10.44
C GLU A 206 -11.45 22.07 -10.29
#